data_b52b2249562c1d8dd1a9e2a09f54c8c6
#
_entry.id   b52b2249562c1d8dd1a9e2a09f54c8c6
#
_cell.length_a   1.000
_cell.length_b   1.000
_cell.length_c   1.000
_cell.angle_alpha   90.00
_cell.angle_beta   90.00
_cell.angle_gamma   90.00
#
_symmetry.space_group_name_H-M   'P 1'
#
loop_
_entity.id
_entity.type
_entity.pdbx_description
1 polymer ?
#
loop_
_entity_poly.entity_id
_entity_poly.type
_entity_poly.pdbx_seq_one_letter_code
_entity_poly.pdbx_strand_id
1 'polypeptide(L)'
;MKDIRKTQELVGSVYLEPIKFTLVSREEGPGWTVEKTKLIEMWYRRFLTLVKIYPNQTIVPTKDIDTFWHYHILDTRKYMDDCDKVFGSYFHHFPYFGSRGEEDKANFDKTF
;
A
#
# COMPACT_ATOMS: atom_id res chain seq x y z
N MET A 1 -1.66 24.48 -2.78
CA MET A 1 -0.51 23.63 -3.14
C MET A 1 -0.45 22.43 -2.22
N LYS A 2 -0.16 21.28 -2.78
CA LYS A 2 -0.05 20.05 -1.99
C LYS A 2 1.27 20.03 -1.22
N ASP A 3 1.20 19.72 0.05
CA ASP A 3 2.40 19.67 0.90
C ASP A 3 2.97 18.24 0.88
N ILE A 4 3.88 18.00 -0.06
CA ILE A 4 4.51 16.69 -0.24
C ILE A 4 5.34 16.31 0.99
N ARG A 5 6.09 17.25 1.57
CA ARG A 5 6.92 16.98 2.75
C ARG A 5 6.07 16.54 3.94
N LYS A 6 4.98 17.24 4.21
CA LYS A 6 4.09 16.88 5.31
C LYS A 6 3.47 15.51 5.10
N THR A 7 3.07 15.19 3.87
CA THR A 7 2.54 13.87 3.54
C THR A 7 3.60 12.79 3.75
N GLN A 8 4.84 13.04 3.30
CA GLN A 8 5.94 12.10 3.51
C GLN A 8 6.21 11.86 5.00
N GLU A 9 6.12 12.90 5.82
CA GLU A 9 6.29 12.76 7.27
C GLU A 9 5.17 11.93 7.89
N LEU A 10 3.92 12.16 7.49
CA LEU A 10 2.78 11.38 7.97
C LEU A 10 2.91 9.91 7.59
N VAL A 11 3.21 9.63 6.32
CA VAL A 11 3.39 8.26 5.82
C VAL A 11 4.60 7.62 6.51
N GLY A 12 5.69 8.36 6.66
CA GLY A 12 6.89 7.86 7.31
C GLY A 12 6.71 7.52 8.78
N SER A 13 5.72 8.13 9.43
CA SER A 13 5.44 7.87 10.85
C SER A 13 4.55 6.64 11.09
N VAL A 14 4.01 6.03 10.03
CA VAL A 14 3.21 4.82 10.15
C VAL A 14 4.12 3.66 10.59
N TYR A 15 3.73 2.97 11.65
CA TYR A 15 4.52 1.87 12.21
C TYR A 15 4.18 0.58 11.46
N LEU A 16 5.12 0.05 10.70
CA LEU A 16 4.89 -1.12 9.84
C LEU A 16 5.67 -2.37 10.27
N GLU A 17 6.31 -2.35 11.44
CA GLU A 17 7.11 -3.51 11.89
C GLU A 17 6.28 -4.80 12.00
N PRO A 18 5.03 -4.80 12.54
CA PRO A 18 4.24 -6.03 12.58
C PRO A 18 3.95 -6.61 11.20
N ILE A 19 3.69 -5.74 10.23
CA ILE A 19 3.42 -6.16 8.86
C ILE A 19 4.67 -6.78 8.23
N LYS A 20 5.83 -6.15 8.45
CA LYS A 20 7.10 -6.67 7.94
C LYS A 20 7.42 -8.03 8.55
N PHE A 21 7.17 -8.20 9.84
CA PHE A 21 7.37 -9.47 10.51
C PHE A 21 6.56 -10.58 9.83
N THR A 22 5.29 -10.31 9.53
CA THR A 22 4.42 -11.28 8.87
C THR A 22 4.90 -11.59 7.45
N LEU A 23 5.36 -10.57 6.70
CA LEU A 23 5.85 -10.77 5.33
C LEU A 23 7.09 -11.66 5.28
N VAL A 24 7.94 -11.60 6.29
CA VAL A 24 9.14 -12.45 6.38
C VAL A 24 8.80 -13.85 6.86
N SER A 25 7.72 -14.03 7.60
CA SER A 25 7.30 -15.31 8.14
C SER A 25 6.93 -16.29 7.02
N ARG A 26 7.48 -17.51 7.07
CA ARG A 26 7.11 -18.57 6.14
C ARG A 26 5.80 -19.24 6.51
N GLU A 27 5.41 -19.15 7.78
CA GLU A 27 4.18 -19.77 8.27
C GLU A 27 2.96 -18.87 8.04
N GLU A 28 3.11 -17.58 8.31
CA GLU A 28 1.99 -16.64 8.28
C GLU A 28 1.95 -15.76 7.04
N GLY A 29 3.02 -15.72 6.28
CA GLY A 29 3.14 -14.88 5.11
C GLY A 29 3.94 -15.51 3.99
N PRO A 30 4.37 -14.70 3.01
CA PRO A 30 5.05 -15.21 1.81
C PRO A 30 6.51 -15.64 2.04
N GLY A 31 7.08 -15.38 3.21
CA GLY A 31 8.47 -15.73 3.47
C GLY A 31 9.48 -14.87 2.73
N TRP A 32 9.21 -13.58 2.60
CA TRP A 32 10.14 -12.65 1.95
C TRP A 32 11.45 -12.53 2.72
N THR A 33 12.53 -12.21 2.01
CA THR A 33 13.78 -11.84 2.68
C THR A 33 13.62 -10.51 3.40
N VAL A 34 14.45 -10.26 4.39
CA VAL A 34 14.48 -8.98 5.10
C VAL A 34 14.79 -7.83 4.12
N GLU A 35 15.74 -8.05 3.21
CA GLU A 35 16.14 -7.06 2.21
C GLU A 35 14.99 -6.70 1.28
N LYS A 36 14.28 -7.72 0.75
CA LYS A 36 13.12 -7.47 -0.10
C LYS A 36 12.05 -6.72 0.65
N THR A 37 11.78 -7.11 1.89
CA THR A 37 10.73 -6.48 2.70
C THR A 37 11.03 -4.99 2.93
N LYS A 38 12.28 -4.63 3.22
CA LYS A 38 12.69 -3.23 3.37
C LYS A 38 12.53 -2.44 2.07
N LEU A 39 12.89 -3.04 0.95
CA LEU A 39 12.75 -2.40 -0.35
C LEU A 39 11.28 -2.14 -0.68
N ILE A 40 10.43 -3.14 -0.50
CA ILE A 40 9.01 -3.00 -0.80
C ILE A 40 8.32 -2.06 0.19
N GLU A 41 8.75 -2.03 1.44
CA GLU A 41 8.27 -1.03 2.41
C GLU A 41 8.49 0.39 1.89
N MET A 42 9.67 0.67 1.37
CA MET A 42 9.98 1.99 0.79
C MET A 42 9.01 2.33 -0.34
N TRP A 43 8.79 1.38 -1.26
CA TRP A 43 7.87 1.58 -2.37
C TRP A 43 6.43 1.68 -1.92
N TYR A 44 6.03 0.93 -0.91
CA TYR A 44 4.68 1.02 -0.33
C TYR A 44 4.43 2.41 0.27
N ARG A 45 5.40 2.94 1.02
CA ARG A 45 5.28 4.29 1.58
C ARG A 45 5.18 5.34 0.47
N ARG A 46 5.92 5.19 -0.61
CA ARG A 46 5.81 6.07 -1.78
C ARG A 46 4.45 5.95 -2.45
N PHE A 47 3.93 4.74 -2.55
CA PHE A 47 2.59 4.49 -3.08
C PHE A 47 1.53 5.24 -2.26
N LEU A 48 1.55 5.11 -0.94
CA LEU A 48 0.60 5.81 -0.06
C LEU A 48 0.73 7.33 -0.21
N THR A 49 1.95 7.83 -0.33
CA THR A 49 2.22 9.25 -0.54
C THR A 49 1.59 9.75 -1.83
N LEU A 50 1.76 9.01 -2.93
CA LEU A 50 1.18 9.36 -4.22
C LEU A 50 -0.34 9.35 -4.19
N VAL A 51 -0.93 8.36 -3.54
CA VAL A 51 -2.40 8.28 -3.39
C VAL A 51 -2.92 9.51 -2.66
N LYS A 52 -2.25 9.93 -1.60
CA LYS A 52 -2.65 11.11 -0.82
C LYS A 52 -2.51 12.40 -1.64
N ILE A 53 -1.42 12.53 -2.39
CA ILE A 53 -1.14 13.74 -3.16
C ILE A 53 -2.05 13.86 -4.38
N TYR A 54 -2.38 12.73 -5.02
CA TYR A 54 -3.18 12.69 -6.24
C TYR A 54 -4.48 11.91 -6.03
N PRO A 55 -5.40 12.43 -5.19
CA PRO A 55 -6.60 11.67 -4.80
C PRO A 55 -7.57 11.41 -5.94
N ASN A 56 -7.47 12.16 -7.03
CA ASN A 56 -8.36 12.01 -8.18
C ASN A 56 -7.77 11.13 -9.28
N GLN A 57 -6.59 10.56 -9.05
CA GLN A 57 -5.95 9.65 -10.00
C GLN A 57 -5.95 8.24 -9.45
N THR A 58 -6.12 7.28 -10.34
CA THR A 58 -6.01 5.87 -9.99
C THR A 58 -4.53 5.49 -10.01
N ILE A 59 -3.99 5.15 -8.85
CA ILE A 59 -2.61 4.69 -8.72
C ILE A 59 -2.64 3.18 -8.53
N VAL A 60 -2.09 2.45 -9.50
CA VAL A 60 -2.09 0.98 -9.45
C VAL A 60 -0.74 0.49 -8.90
N PRO A 61 -0.76 -0.26 -7.80
CA PRO A 61 0.48 -0.77 -7.23
C PRO A 61 1.07 -1.92 -8.05
N THR A 62 2.38 -2.13 -7.93
CA THR A 62 2.99 -3.38 -8.42
C THR A 62 2.48 -4.54 -7.58
N LYS A 63 2.71 -5.77 -8.06
CA LYS A 63 2.29 -6.96 -7.34
C LYS A 63 2.87 -7.02 -5.92
N ASP A 64 4.14 -6.69 -5.75
CA ASP A 64 4.79 -6.74 -4.44
C ASP A 64 4.26 -5.64 -3.51
N ILE A 65 4.03 -4.44 -4.02
CA ILE A 65 3.42 -3.36 -3.24
C ILE A 65 2.00 -3.76 -2.83
N ASP A 66 1.24 -4.35 -3.75
CA ASP A 66 -0.11 -4.83 -3.46
C ASP A 66 -0.11 -5.90 -2.38
N THR A 67 0.87 -6.80 -2.39
CA THR A 67 1.03 -7.82 -1.35
C THR A 67 1.30 -7.18 0.02
N PHE A 68 2.20 -6.20 0.09
CA PHE A 68 2.47 -5.47 1.33
C PHE A 68 1.19 -4.80 1.84
N TRP A 69 0.48 -4.13 0.96
CA TRP A 69 -0.78 -3.46 1.26
C TRP A 69 -1.82 -4.44 1.81
N HIS A 70 -1.94 -5.61 1.17
CA HIS A 70 -2.85 -6.66 1.60
C HIS A 70 -2.59 -7.06 3.06
N TYR A 71 -1.33 -7.30 3.42
CA TYR A 71 -0.99 -7.67 4.80
C TYR A 71 -1.21 -6.53 5.79
N HIS A 72 -1.04 -5.29 5.37
CA HIS A 72 -1.39 -4.13 6.20
C HIS A 72 -2.89 -4.11 6.48
N ILE A 73 -3.71 -4.36 5.47
CA ILE A 73 -5.17 -4.39 5.61
C ILE A 73 -5.62 -5.51 6.54
N LEU A 74 -4.96 -6.66 6.52
CA LEU A 74 -5.33 -7.78 7.39
C LEU A 74 -5.22 -7.44 8.87
N ASP A 75 -4.37 -6.50 9.24
CA ASP A 75 -4.36 -5.91 10.59
C ASP A 75 -5.38 -4.78 10.60
N THR A 76 -6.64 -5.15 10.68
CA THR A 76 -7.76 -4.26 10.36
C THR A 76 -7.83 -3.00 11.21
N ARG A 77 -7.62 -3.12 12.52
CA ARG A 77 -7.64 -1.95 13.42
C ARG A 77 -6.49 -1.02 13.14
N LYS A 78 -5.30 -1.58 12.98
CA LYS A 78 -4.11 -0.80 12.67
C LYS A 78 -4.27 -0.09 11.33
N TYR A 79 -4.75 -0.81 10.31
CA TYR A 79 -4.95 -0.23 8.98
C TYR A 79 -5.95 0.93 9.03
N MET A 80 -7.05 0.76 9.75
CA MET A 80 -8.04 1.81 9.90
C MET A 80 -7.44 3.06 10.57
N ASP A 81 -6.69 2.86 11.66
CA ASP A 81 -6.04 3.96 12.38
C ASP A 81 -4.99 4.64 11.51
N ASP A 82 -4.20 3.87 10.75
CA ASP A 82 -3.16 4.40 9.86
C ASP A 82 -3.79 5.18 8.71
N CYS A 83 -4.91 4.70 8.15
CA CYS A 83 -5.64 5.43 7.11
C CYS A 83 -6.17 6.76 7.63
N ASP A 84 -6.73 6.76 8.83
CA ASP A 84 -7.23 7.99 9.44
C ASP A 84 -6.11 9.00 9.62
N LYS A 85 -4.95 8.54 10.06
CA LYS A 85 -3.77 9.39 10.26
C LYS A 85 -3.26 10.00 8.97
N VAL A 86 -3.18 9.21 7.91
CA VAL A 86 -2.60 9.65 6.63
C VAL A 86 -3.63 10.34 5.75
N PHE A 87 -4.83 9.77 5.63
CA PHE A 87 -5.84 10.21 4.65
C PHE A 87 -7.03 10.93 5.28
N GLY A 88 -7.23 10.80 6.60
CA GLY A 88 -8.43 11.30 7.25
C GLY A 88 -9.68 10.45 6.99
N SER A 89 -9.53 9.33 6.29
CA SER A 89 -10.61 8.40 5.95
C SER A 89 -10.03 7.06 5.56
N TYR A 90 -10.88 6.03 5.51
CA TYR A 90 -10.46 4.69 5.12
C TYR A 90 -10.08 4.65 3.65
N PHE A 91 -8.91 4.10 3.35
CA PHE A 91 -8.44 3.90 1.99
C PHE A 91 -8.74 2.46 1.56
N HIS A 92 -9.77 2.30 0.73
CA HIS A 92 -10.22 0.99 0.29
C HIS A 92 -9.28 0.37 -0.73
N HIS A 93 -9.00 -0.91 -0.55
CA HIS A 93 -8.28 -1.71 -1.53
C HIS A 93 -9.27 -2.20 -2.60
N PHE A 94 -8.93 -1.97 -3.87
CA PHE A 94 -9.72 -2.48 -4.97
C PHE A 94 -9.18 -3.88 -5.33
N PRO A 95 -9.90 -4.98 -4.99
CA PRO A 95 -9.32 -6.33 -5.06
C PRO A 95 -9.30 -6.94 -6.46
N TYR A 96 -9.77 -6.23 -7.48
CA TYR A 96 -9.97 -6.77 -8.80
C TYR A 96 -9.05 -6.19 -9.86
N PHE A 97 -7.95 -5.53 -9.47
CA PHE A 97 -6.99 -5.00 -10.43
C PHE A 97 -6.43 -6.13 -11.30
N GLY A 98 -6.72 -6.05 -12.63
CA GLY A 98 -6.19 -7.00 -13.59
C GLY A 98 -6.77 -8.40 -13.53
N SER A 99 -7.74 -8.66 -12.65
CA SER A 99 -8.28 -10.01 -12.44
C SER A 99 -9.74 -10.18 -12.84
N ARG A 100 -10.41 -9.12 -13.27
CA ARG A 100 -11.85 -9.11 -13.55
C ARG A 100 -12.12 -8.71 -15.00
N GLY A 101 -11.91 -9.61 -15.95
CA GLY A 101 -12.26 -9.40 -17.35
C GLY A 101 -11.42 -8.35 -18.06
N GLU A 102 -11.74 -8.14 -19.33
CA GLU A 102 -10.99 -7.27 -20.23
C GLU A 102 -10.99 -5.81 -19.82
N GLU A 103 -12.11 -5.33 -19.31
CA GLU A 103 -12.25 -3.94 -18.92
C GLU A 103 -11.29 -3.56 -17.80
N ASP A 104 -11.23 -4.39 -16.77
CA ASP A 104 -10.33 -4.12 -15.63
C ASP A 104 -8.87 -4.27 -16.04
N LYS A 105 -8.58 -5.24 -16.89
CA LYS A 105 -7.23 -5.43 -17.41
C LYS A 105 -6.78 -4.22 -18.21
N ALA A 106 -7.67 -3.68 -19.06
CA ALA A 106 -7.38 -2.49 -19.84
C ALA A 106 -7.11 -1.28 -18.93
N ASN A 107 -7.89 -1.11 -17.87
CA ASN A 107 -7.69 -0.04 -16.91
C ASN A 107 -6.39 -0.19 -16.14
N PHE A 108 -6.06 -1.42 -15.77
CA PHE A 108 -4.79 -1.72 -15.11
C PHE A 108 -3.61 -1.34 -16.01
N ASP A 109 -3.65 -1.77 -17.27
CA ASP A 109 -2.59 -1.49 -18.22
C ASP A 109 -2.41 0.01 -18.48
N LYS A 110 -3.51 0.77 -18.54
CA LYS A 110 -3.46 2.22 -18.77
C LYS A 110 -2.88 2.98 -17.58
N THR A 111 -2.96 2.44 -16.38
CA THR A 111 -2.50 3.11 -15.18
C THR A 111 -0.98 3.03 -15.05
N PHE A 112 -0.39 2.02 -15.58
CA PHE A 112 1.04 1.88 -15.66
C PHE A 112 1.53 2.52 -16.95
#